data_e6a62a3f351fd01e8b0cca86ee174a7a
#
_entry.id   e6a62a3f351fd01e8b0cca86ee174a7a
#
_cell.length_a   1.000
_cell.length_b   1.000
_cell.length_c   1.000
_cell.angle_alpha   90.00
_cell.angle_beta   90.00
_cell.angle_gamma   90.00
#
_symmetry.space_group_name_H-M   'P 1'
#
loop_
_entity.id
_entity.type
_entity.pdbx_description
1 polymer ?
#
loop_
_entity_poly.entity_id
_entity_poly.type
_entity_poly.pdbx_seq_one_letter_code
_entity_poly.pdbx_strand_id
1 'polypeptide(L)'
;AVGGIGDKLVDSLAKKVEALKVGPGMDKQSEMGPLVTKDHLAKVKGYVDIGVKEGAKLIVDGRNFKLQGYENGYYIGGCLFDHVKKDMRIYKEEIFGPVLSVIRAKDFDEALQLVNDHEFGNGVSIFTRDGDSGRTFSNKAKIGMVGINIPIPVPMAFHSFGGWKRSLFGDQHMHGPEGVRFYTKLKTITSRWPSGLRSDPEFIMPTMK
;
A
#
# COMPACT_ATOMS: atom_id res chain seq x y z
N ALA A 1 6.28 13.49 -5.40
CA ALA A 1 5.88 14.73 -6.07
C ALA A 1 6.55 14.81 -7.44
N VAL A 2 5.78 15.09 -8.50
CA VAL A 2 6.28 15.07 -9.89
C VAL A 2 6.41 16.50 -10.42
N GLY A 3 7.57 16.81 -11.01
CA GLY A 3 7.85 18.13 -11.58
C GLY A 3 7.80 19.25 -10.55
N GLY A 4 7.26 20.43 -10.95
CA GLY A 4 7.26 21.64 -10.13
C GLY A 4 6.25 21.68 -8.98
N ILE A 5 5.45 20.62 -8.73
CA ILE A 5 4.40 20.64 -7.69
C ILE A 5 4.95 20.49 -6.26
N GLY A 6 6.21 20.06 -6.11
CA GLY A 6 6.76 19.62 -4.84
C GLY A 6 6.62 20.61 -3.70
N ASP A 7 7.01 21.86 -3.87
CA ASP A 7 6.96 22.86 -2.80
C ASP A 7 5.54 23.12 -2.33
N LYS A 8 4.63 23.35 -3.28
CA LYS A 8 3.21 23.56 -2.97
C LYS A 8 2.56 22.37 -2.26
N LEU A 9 2.93 21.16 -2.66
CA LEU A 9 2.45 19.93 -2.01
C LEU A 9 2.96 19.84 -0.57
N VAL A 10 4.26 20.04 -0.36
CA VAL A 10 4.89 19.96 0.97
C VAL A 10 4.32 21.00 1.92
N ASP A 11 4.17 22.26 1.47
CA ASP A 11 3.56 23.33 2.27
C ASP A 11 2.12 22.99 2.69
N SER A 12 1.34 22.42 1.76
CA SER A 12 -0.04 22.00 2.05
C SER A 12 -0.09 20.81 3.02
N LEU A 13 0.81 19.84 2.85
CA LEU A 13 0.92 18.68 3.74
C LEU A 13 1.36 19.08 5.12
N ALA A 14 2.36 19.96 5.26
CA ALA A 14 2.86 20.42 6.56
C ALA A 14 1.73 20.97 7.43
N LYS A 15 0.92 21.88 6.89
CA LYS A 15 -0.24 22.44 7.59
C LYS A 15 -1.23 21.38 8.05
N LYS A 16 -1.48 20.36 7.23
CA LYS A 16 -2.41 19.27 7.56
C LYS A 16 -1.83 18.33 8.63
N VAL A 17 -0.54 18.03 8.55
CA VAL A 17 0.16 17.16 9.52
C VAL A 17 0.24 17.85 10.88
N GLU A 18 0.53 19.16 10.93
CA GLU A 18 0.54 19.95 12.16
C GLU A 18 -0.85 20.08 12.81
N ALA A 19 -1.90 20.17 11.99
CA ALA A 19 -3.28 20.31 12.45
C ALA A 19 -3.92 18.97 12.88
N LEU A 20 -3.23 17.83 12.68
CA LEU A 20 -3.77 16.50 12.95
C LEU A 20 -4.14 16.33 14.44
N LYS A 21 -5.39 15.98 14.71
CA LYS A 21 -5.90 15.75 16.05
C LYS A 21 -5.53 14.36 16.54
N VAL A 22 -4.49 14.28 17.34
CA VAL A 22 -4.03 13.03 17.93
C VAL A 22 -4.68 12.84 19.29
N GLY A 23 -5.32 11.71 19.52
CA GLY A 23 -6.04 11.44 20.77
C GLY A 23 -6.51 9.99 20.90
N PRO A 24 -7.23 9.65 21.99
CA PRO A 24 -7.70 8.29 22.22
C PRO A 24 -8.76 7.89 21.19
N GLY A 25 -8.76 6.64 20.74
CA GLY A 25 -9.67 6.13 19.71
C GLY A 25 -11.15 6.16 20.07
N MET A 26 -11.50 6.33 21.34
CA MET A 26 -12.90 6.50 21.79
C MET A 26 -13.38 7.96 21.68
N ASP A 27 -12.49 8.92 21.51
CA ASP A 27 -12.85 10.30 21.24
C ASP A 27 -13.13 10.49 19.75
N LYS A 28 -14.38 10.83 19.44
CA LYS A 28 -14.84 11.06 18.06
C LYS A 28 -14.15 12.22 17.34
N GLN A 29 -13.46 13.09 18.07
CA GLN A 29 -12.68 14.19 17.50
C GLN A 29 -11.26 13.79 17.15
N SER A 30 -10.78 12.65 17.64
CA SER A 30 -9.45 12.15 17.31
C SER A 30 -9.41 11.63 15.87
N GLU A 31 -8.41 12.06 15.12
CA GLU A 31 -8.14 11.63 13.73
C GLU A 31 -7.06 10.55 13.70
N MET A 32 -6.21 10.49 14.73
CA MET A 32 -5.16 9.49 14.87
C MET A 32 -5.01 9.05 16.33
N GLY A 33 -4.96 7.74 16.57
CA GLY A 33 -4.75 7.12 17.87
C GLY A 33 -3.27 6.94 18.24
N PRO A 34 -3.00 6.26 19.39
CA PRO A 34 -1.63 5.91 19.79
C PRO A 34 -1.07 4.76 18.94
N LEU A 35 0.25 4.60 18.97
CA LEU A 35 0.91 3.38 18.52
C LEU A 35 0.62 2.21 19.46
N VAL A 36 0.86 0.97 19.00
CA VAL A 36 0.40 -0.25 19.70
C VAL A 36 1.24 -0.54 20.95
N THR A 37 2.56 -0.34 20.89
CA THR A 37 3.48 -0.65 21.98
C THR A 37 4.54 0.43 22.18
N LYS A 38 5.17 0.41 23.36
CA LYS A 38 6.31 1.28 23.68
C LYS A 38 7.49 1.06 22.73
N ASP A 39 7.77 -0.20 22.41
CA ASP A 39 8.88 -0.55 21.52
C ASP A 39 8.62 -0.08 20.09
N HIS A 40 7.37 -0.15 19.64
CA HIS A 40 6.98 0.39 18.35
C HIS A 40 7.11 1.92 18.32
N LEU A 41 6.72 2.62 19.38
CA LEU A 41 6.93 4.07 19.50
C LEU A 41 8.42 4.41 19.42
N ALA A 42 9.29 3.68 20.12
CA ALA A 42 10.73 3.85 20.07
C ALA A 42 11.28 3.59 18.65
N LYS A 43 10.82 2.52 18.00
CA LYS A 43 11.17 2.20 16.61
C LYS A 43 10.80 3.34 15.65
N VAL A 44 9.57 3.85 15.69
CA VAL A 44 9.12 4.93 14.80
C VAL A 44 9.94 6.20 15.04
N LYS A 45 10.19 6.60 16.30
CA LYS A 45 11.06 7.74 16.62
C LYS A 45 12.48 7.53 16.07
N GLY A 46 13.02 6.32 16.20
CA GLY A 46 14.33 5.96 15.64
C GLY A 46 14.40 6.10 14.11
N TYR A 47 13.33 5.79 13.39
CA TYR A 47 13.29 6.03 11.94
C TYR A 47 13.30 7.52 11.58
N VAL A 48 12.65 8.37 12.40
CA VAL A 48 12.74 9.82 12.19
C VAL A 48 14.18 10.31 12.40
N ASP A 49 14.87 9.81 13.44
CA ASP A 49 16.30 10.11 13.67
C ASP A 49 17.17 9.64 12.49
N ILE A 50 16.92 8.44 11.96
CA ILE A 50 17.62 7.89 10.80
C ILE A 50 17.41 8.78 9.58
N GLY A 51 16.17 9.18 9.27
CA GLY A 51 15.86 10.03 8.12
C GLY A 51 16.62 11.38 8.17
N VAL A 52 16.67 12.00 9.34
CA VAL A 52 17.47 13.22 9.55
C VAL A 52 18.96 12.95 9.32
N LYS A 53 19.49 11.85 9.89
CA LYS A 53 20.90 11.48 9.76
C LYS A 53 21.30 11.16 8.32
N GLU A 54 20.41 10.57 7.54
CA GLU A 54 20.61 10.27 6.12
C GLU A 54 20.45 11.49 5.21
N GLY A 55 20.06 12.64 5.77
CA GLY A 55 19.98 13.92 5.07
C GLY A 55 18.64 14.25 4.43
N ALA A 56 17.57 13.53 4.80
CA ALA A 56 16.20 13.94 4.45
C ALA A 56 15.83 15.21 5.24
N LYS A 57 15.06 16.10 4.62
CA LYS A 57 14.63 17.34 5.26
C LYS A 57 13.38 17.08 6.11
N LEU A 58 13.52 17.10 7.44
CA LEU A 58 12.39 17.01 8.36
C LEU A 58 11.62 18.35 8.34
N ILE A 59 10.40 18.34 7.85
CA ILE A 59 9.53 19.53 7.73
C ILE A 59 8.64 19.67 8.96
N VAL A 60 8.03 18.55 9.41
CA VAL A 60 7.23 18.51 10.64
C VAL A 60 7.78 17.40 11.53
N ASP A 61 8.03 17.74 12.80
CA ASP A 61 8.56 16.81 13.80
C ASP A 61 7.56 16.54 14.92
N GLY A 62 6.90 15.40 14.85
CA GLY A 62 5.92 14.96 15.85
C GLY A 62 6.49 14.16 17.02
N ARG A 63 7.83 13.94 17.11
CA ARG A 63 8.44 13.08 18.15
C ARG A 63 8.19 13.56 19.57
N ASN A 64 8.05 14.88 19.77
CA ASN A 64 7.87 15.50 21.08
C ASN A 64 6.39 15.72 21.45
N PHE A 65 5.47 15.21 20.64
CA PHE A 65 4.04 15.33 20.94
C PHE A 65 3.72 14.69 22.29
N LYS A 66 2.91 15.38 23.09
CA LYS A 66 2.40 14.90 24.38
C LYS A 66 0.91 15.18 24.46
N LEU A 67 0.13 14.18 24.84
CA LEU A 67 -1.28 14.33 25.08
C LEU A 67 -1.52 14.45 26.60
N GLN A 68 -2.08 15.58 27.01
CA GLN A 68 -2.36 15.84 28.44
C GLN A 68 -3.36 14.81 29.00
N GLY A 69 -3.03 14.24 30.16
CA GLY A 69 -3.83 13.20 30.81
C GLY A 69 -3.60 11.78 30.25
N TYR A 70 -2.72 11.63 29.25
CA TYR A 70 -2.38 10.35 28.63
C TYR A 70 -0.85 10.17 28.48
N GLU A 71 -0.09 10.67 29.44
CA GLU A 71 1.39 10.74 29.40
C GLU A 71 2.05 9.35 29.32
N ASN A 72 1.36 8.32 29.80
CA ASN A 72 1.79 6.91 29.70
C ASN A 72 1.36 6.22 28.40
N GLY A 73 0.62 6.90 27.52
CA GLY A 73 0.21 6.40 26.21
C GLY A 73 1.32 6.49 25.18
N TYR A 74 1.23 5.68 24.15
CA TYR A 74 2.24 5.60 23.07
C TYR A 74 1.92 6.57 21.93
N TYR A 75 1.64 7.84 22.28
CA TYR A 75 1.28 8.88 21.32
C TYR A 75 2.52 9.50 20.68
N ILE A 76 2.38 9.85 19.41
CA ILE A 76 3.35 10.59 18.61
C ILE A 76 2.57 11.46 17.62
N GLY A 77 3.05 12.65 17.33
CA GLY A 77 2.49 13.49 16.28
C GLY A 77 2.90 13.01 14.89
N GLY A 78 2.27 13.56 13.86
CA GLY A 78 2.68 13.30 12.49
C GLY A 78 4.07 13.86 12.19
N CYS A 79 4.85 13.12 11.43
CA CYS A 79 6.16 13.58 10.93
C CYS A 79 6.11 13.68 9.40
N LEU A 80 6.73 14.71 8.84
CA LEU A 80 6.81 14.92 7.41
C LEU A 80 8.25 15.14 6.99
N PHE A 81 8.73 14.29 6.07
CA PHE A 81 10.01 14.46 5.40
C PHE A 81 9.83 14.91 3.95
N ASP A 82 10.75 15.75 3.50
CA ASP A 82 10.95 16.12 2.10
C ASP A 82 12.36 15.75 1.64
N HIS A 83 12.57 15.76 0.32
CA HIS A 83 13.84 15.38 -0.30
C HIS A 83 14.36 13.98 0.10
N VAL A 84 13.43 13.07 0.36
CA VAL A 84 13.78 11.66 0.60
C VAL A 84 14.32 11.05 -0.70
N LYS A 85 15.38 10.24 -0.59
CA LYS A 85 16.01 9.56 -1.73
C LYS A 85 15.79 8.05 -1.64
N LYS A 86 15.85 7.37 -2.80
CA LYS A 86 15.61 5.93 -2.94
C LYS A 86 16.59 5.03 -2.19
N ASP A 87 17.75 5.54 -1.82
CA ASP A 87 18.78 4.82 -1.05
C ASP A 87 18.62 4.92 0.47
N MET A 88 17.79 5.84 0.95
CA MET A 88 17.52 6.03 2.38
C MET A 88 16.68 4.88 2.97
N ARG A 89 16.92 4.56 4.23
CA ARG A 89 16.19 3.52 4.96
C ARG A 89 14.71 3.86 5.13
N ILE A 90 14.39 5.13 5.36
CA ILE A 90 13.00 5.62 5.49
C ILE A 90 12.20 5.50 4.17
N TYR A 91 12.87 5.26 3.03
CA TYR A 91 12.21 4.90 1.77
C TYR A 91 12.08 3.39 1.61
N LYS A 92 13.12 2.63 1.93
CA LYS A 92 13.19 1.19 1.68
C LYS A 92 12.40 0.37 2.68
N GLU A 93 12.43 0.78 3.96
CA GLU A 93 11.90 -0.01 5.06
C GLU A 93 10.50 0.49 5.47
N GLU A 94 9.64 -0.44 5.84
CA GLU A 94 8.30 -0.12 6.34
C GLU A 94 8.40 0.40 7.78
N ILE A 95 8.11 1.69 7.97
CA ILE A 95 8.14 2.34 9.29
C ILE A 95 6.95 1.89 10.15
N PHE A 96 5.80 1.77 9.56
CA PHE A 96 4.51 1.43 10.17
C PHE A 96 4.07 2.42 11.26
N GLY A 97 4.24 3.71 10.97
CA GLY A 97 3.91 4.82 11.87
C GLY A 97 3.59 6.10 11.11
N PRO A 98 3.21 7.18 11.80
CA PRO A 98 2.77 8.43 11.17
C PRO A 98 3.95 9.26 10.65
N VAL A 99 4.72 8.68 9.75
CA VAL A 99 5.86 9.30 9.08
C VAL A 99 5.60 9.31 7.59
N LEU A 100 5.41 10.48 7.03
CA LEU A 100 5.19 10.70 5.61
C LEU A 100 6.49 11.16 4.95
N SER A 101 6.89 10.49 3.88
CA SER A 101 8.09 10.79 3.11
C SER A 101 7.73 11.30 1.72
N VAL A 102 8.25 12.46 1.34
CA VAL A 102 8.09 13.04 0.01
C VAL A 102 9.37 12.85 -0.79
N ILE A 103 9.23 12.18 -1.93
CA ILE A 103 10.28 12.06 -2.94
C ILE A 103 9.91 12.95 -4.10
N ARG A 104 10.91 13.61 -4.68
CA ARG A 104 10.73 14.48 -5.83
C ARG A 104 11.24 13.81 -7.08
N ALA A 105 10.34 13.58 -8.04
CA ALA A 105 10.66 13.07 -9.36
C ALA A 105 10.59 14.22 -10.38
N LYS A 106 11.52 14.27 -11.31
CA LYS A 106 11.57 15.33 -12.33
C LYS A 106 10.38 15.27 -13.30
N ASP A 107 9.93 14.04 -13.62
CA ASP A 107 8.89 13.78 -14.60
C ASP A 107 8.09 12.49 -14.27
N PHE A 108 7.12 12.20 -15.12
CA PHE A 108 6.26 11.02 -14.99
C PHE A 108 7.04 9.70 -15.07
N ASP A 109 8.01 9.61 -15.98
CA ASP A 109 8.75 8.37 -16.21
C ASP A 109 9.63 8.03 -15.01
N GLU A 110 10.30 9.01 -14.42
CA GLU A 110 11.07 8.80 -13.18
C GLU A 110 10.16 8.40 -12.02
N ALA A 111 9.00 9.03 -11.88
CA ALA A 111 8.03 8.67 -10.84
C ALA A 111 7.52 7.23 -11.01
N LEU A 112 7.18 6.81 -12.23
CA LEU A 112 6.76 5.46 -12.55
C LEU A 112 7.89 4.44 -12.29
N GLN A 113 9.13 4.81 -12.63
CA GLN A 113 10.28 3.95 -12.36
C GLN A 113 10.50 3.75 -10.85
N LEU A 114 10.42 4.81 -10.04
CA LEU A 114 10.53 4.70 -8.57
C LEU A 114 9.48 3.71 -8.01
N VAL A 115 8.23 3.81 -8.47
CA VAL A 115 7.16 2.88 -8.08
C VAL A 115 7.48 1.44 -8.49
N ASN A 116 7.98 1.26 -9.72
CA ASN A 116 8.24 -0.07 -10.25
C ASN A 116 9.48 -0.75 -9.67
N ASP A 117 10.50 0.03 -9.30
CA ASP A 117 11.75 -0.48 -8.72
C ASP A 117 11.64 -0.83 -7.24
N HIS A 118 10.60 -0.33 -6.55
CA HIS A 118 10.39 -0.63 -5.14
C HIS A 118 10.09 -2.11 -4.94
N GLU A 119 10.67 -2.73 -3.90
CA GLU A 119 10.49 -4.16 -3.60
C GLU A 119 9.07 -4.52 -3.15
N PHE A 120 8.33 -3.57 -2.56
CA PHE A 120 6.93 -3.73 -2.20
C PHE A 120 6.01 -3.19 -3.31
N GLY A 121 4.83 -3.79 -3.44
CA GLY A 121 3.87 -3.45 -4.48
C GLY A 121 2.43 -3.63 -4.04
N ASN A 122 2.05 -3.12 -2.87
CA ASN A 122 0.70 -3.27 -2.35
C ASN A 122 -0.30 -2.38 -3.08
N GLY A 123 -0.17 -1.08 -2.94
CA GLY A 123 -1.07 -0.12 -3.57
C GLY A 123 -0.36 1.18 -3.95
N VAL A 124 -0.83 1.80 -5.01
CA VAL A 124 -0.35 3.11 -5.46
C VAL A 124 -1.51 3.93 -6.03
N SER A 125 -1.43 5.24 -5.90
CA SER A 125 -2.41 6.16 -6.48
C SER A 125 -1.74 7.26 -7.29
N ILE A 126 -2.33 7.58 -8.43
CA ILE A 126 -1.96 8.77 -9.22
C ILE A 126 -3.07 9.82 -9.11
N PHE A 127 -2.69 11.07 -8.89
CA PHE A 127 -3.59 12.22 -8.91
C PHE A 127 -3.27 13.07 -10.12
N THR A 128 -4.15 13.10 -11.09
CA THR A 128 -3.97 13.81 -12.36
C THR A 128 -5.30 14.23 -12.96
N ARG A 129 -5.28 15.28 -13.79
CA ARG A 129 -6.41 15.67 -14.64
C ARG A 129 -6.27 15.14 -16.08
N ASP A 130 -5.09 14.61 -16.41
CA ASP A 130 -4.81 14.05 -17.72
C ASP A 130 -5.14 12.56 -17.76
N GLY A 131 -6.11 12.20 -18.60
CA GLY A 131 -6.59 10.82 -18.75
C GLY A 131 -5.57 9.89 -19.38
N ASP A 132 -4.65 10.40 -20.20
CA ASP A 132 -3.60 9.60 -20.81
C ASP A 132 -2.54 9.19 -19.79
N SER A 133 -2.10 10.13 -18.96
CA SER A 133 -1.24 9.84 -17.82
C SER A 133 -1.85 8.81 -16.87
N GLY A 134 -3.15 8.94 -16.57
CA GLY A 134 -3.87 7.97 -15.72
C GLY A 134 -3.88 6.56 -16.30
N ARG A 135 -4.23 6.42 -17.60
CA ARG A 135 -4.22 5.11 -18.30
C ARG A 135 -2.82 4.52 -18.41
N THR A 136 -1.86 5.34 -18.80
CA THR A 136 -0.47 4.91 -18.94
C THR A 136 0.09 4.42 -17.61
N PHE A 137 -0.18 5.16 -16.52
CA PHE A 137 0.25 4.76 -15.19
C PHE A 137 -0.38 3.43 -14.76
N SER A 138 -1.71 3.28 -14.88
CA SER A 138 -2.39 2.06 -14.48
C SER A 138 -1.92 0.82 -15.25
N ASN A 139 -1.56 0.98 -16.52
CA ASN A 139 -1.07 -0.12 -17.35
C ASN A 139 0.40 -0.49 -17.08
N LYS A 140 1.23 0.47 -16.70
CA LYS A 140 2.68 0.28 -16.55
C LYS A 140 3.12 0.07 -15.10
N ALA A 141 2.32 0.45 -14.11
CA ALA A 141 2.65 0.27 -12.70
C ALA A 141 2.62 -1.22 -12.31
N LYS A 142 3.74 -1.74 -11.81
CA LYS A 142 3.88 -3.14 -11.34
C LYS A 142 3.45 -3.25 -9.88
N ILE A 143 2.19 -2.93 -9.61
CA ILE A 143 1.60 -2.83 -8.28
C ILE A 143 0.24 -3.55 -8.30
N GLY A 144 -0.14 -4.21 -7.21
CA GLY A 144 -1.35 -5.00 -7.14
C GLY A 144 -2.64 -4.18 -7.17
N MET A 145 -2.65 -2.99 -6.56
CA MET A 145 -3.80 -2.09 -6.55
C MET A 145 -3.40 -0.71 -7.04
N VAL A 146 -4.11 -0.19 -8.05
CA VAL A 146 -3.84 1.12 -8.63
C VAL A 146 -5.09 1.99 -8.56
N GLY A 147 -4.97 3.16 -7.94
CA GLY A 147 -6.00 4.19 -7.88
C GLY A 147 -5.72 5.35 -8.82
N ILE A 148 -6.75 5.88 -9.46
CA ILE A 148 -6.69 7.14 -10.22
C ILE A 148 -7.60 8.14 -9.51
N ASN A 149 -7.00 9.18 -8.93
CA ASN A 149 -7.69 10.20 -8.12
C ASN A 149 -8.42 9.62 -6.88
N ILE A 150 -8.00 8.48 -6.41
CA ILE A 150 -8.49 7.82 -5.19
C ILE A 150 -7.28 7.60 -4.26
N PRO A 151 -7.32 8.04 -2.99
CA PRO A 151 -6.14 7.97 -2.11
C PRO A 151 -5.78 6.55 -1.67
N ILE A 152 -6.78 5.66 -1.50
CA ILE A 152 -6.59 4.28 -1.07
C ILE A 152 -7.34 3.37 -2.04
N PRO A 153 -6.63 2.66 -2.95
CA PRO A 153 -7.25 1.90 -4.04
C PRO A 153 -7.75 0.51 -3.59
N VAL A 154 -8.41 0.43 -2.44
CA VAL A 154 -8.95 -0.82 -1.90
C VAL A 154 -10.42 -0.94 -2.27
N PRO A 155 -10.83 -1.95 -3.08
CA PRO A 155 -12.23 -2.16 -3.43
C PRO A 155 -13.00 -2.86 -2.30
N MET A 156 -14.30 -3.08 -2.52
CA MET A 156 -15.12 -3.91 -1.64
C MET A 156 -14.63 -5.36 -1.61
N ALA A 157 -14.73 -6.01 -0.45
CA ALA A 157 -14.15 -7.33 -0.17
C ALA A 157 -14.70 -8.50 -1.02
N PHE A 158 -15.76 -8.30 -1.79
CA PHE A 158 -16.25 -9.30 -2.75
C PHE A 158 -15.46 -9.32 -4.07
N HIS A 159 -14.60 -8.32 -4.31
CA HIS A 159 -13.62 -8.35 -5.40
C HIS A 159 -12.31 -8.97 -4.91
N SER A 160 -11.60 -9.67 -5.79
CA SER A 160 -10.22 -10.08 -5.51
C SER A 160 -9.30 -8.87 -5.62
N PHE A 161 -8.51 -8.64 -4.59
CA PHE A 161 -7.50 -7.57 -4.56
C PHE A 161 -6.37 -7.90 -3.60
N GLY A 162 -5.21 -7.29 -3.80
CA GLY A 162 -4.06 -7.45 -2.92
C GLY A 162 -2.77 -6.95 -3.56
N GLY A 163 -1.67 -7.12 -2.86
CA GLY A 163 -0.36 -6.69 -3.28
C GLY A 163 0.28 -7.59 -4.33
N TRP A 164 1.31 -7.06 -4.96
CA TRP A 164 2.28 -7.78 -5.77
C TRP A 164 3.65 -7.77 -5.08
N LYS A 165 4.64 -8.38 -5.70
CA LYS A 165 6.03 -8.42 -5.22
C LYS A 165 6.09 -8.95 -3.78
N ARG A 166 6.89 -8.32 -2.91
CA ARG A 166 7.00 -8.72 -1.49
C ARG A 166 5.80 -8.34 -0.62
N SER A 167 4.80 -7.68 -1.18
CA SER A 167 3.56 -7.36 -0.45
C SER A 167 2.53 -8.50 -0.42
N LEU A 168 2.82 -9.62 -1.07
CA LEU A 168 1.97 -10.81 -1.07
C LEU A 168 2.82 -12.08 -1.04
N PHE A 169 2.35 -13.10 -0.31
CA PHE A 169 2.90 -14.45 -0.34
C PHE A 169 2.06 -15.32 -1.28
N GLY A 170 2.67 -15.81 -2.36
CA GLY A 170 1.98 -16.58 -3.41
C GLY A 170 1.25 -15.69 -4.41
N ASP A 171 0.38 -16.31 -5.23
CA ASP A 171 -0.24 -15.66 -6.39
C ASP A 171 -1.73 -15.36 -6.19
N GLN A 172 -2.35 -15.90 -5.13
CA GLN A 172 -3.78 -15.75 -4.87
C GLN A 172 -4.04 -14.74 -3.75
N HIS A 173 -4.97 -13.84 -3.99
CA HIS A 173 -5.43 -12.87 -3.00
C HIS A 173 -6.42 -13.50 -2.02
N MET A 174 -6.57 -12.92 -0.82
CA MET A 174 -7.43 -13.44 0.25
C MET A 174 -8.92 -13.13 0.05
N HIS A 175 -9.25 -12.15 -0.78
CA HIS A 175 -10.61 -11.63 -0.95
C HIS A 175 -11.27 -12.08 -2.28
N GLY A 176 -12.60 -12.03 -2.31
CA GLY A 176 -13.39 -12.38 -3.49
C GLY A 176 -13.27 -13.86 -3.88
N PRO A 177 -13.43 -14.19 -5.17
CA PRO A 177 -13.35 -15.58 -5.65
C PRO A 177 -12.01 -16.26 -5.40
N GLU A 178 -10.92 -15.51 -5.35
CA GLU A 178 -9.58 -16.06 -5.06
C GLU A 178 -9.48 -16.59 -3.63
N GLY A 179 -10.17 -15.98 -2.67
CA GLY A 179 -10.24 -16.48 -1.30
C GLY A 179 -10.87 -17.88 -1.23
N VAL A 180 -11.90 -18.15 -2.03
CA VAL A 180 -12.50 -19.48 -2.13
C VAL A 180 -11.52 -20.47 -2.75
N ARG A 181 -10.86 -20.10 -3.83
CA ARG A 181 -9.87 -20.95 -4.51
C ARG A 181 -8.69 -21.30 -3.62
N PHE A 182 -8.25 -20.36 -2.78
CA PHE A 182 -7.14 -20.57 -1.86
C PHE A 182 -7.42 -21.72 -0.85
N TYR A 183 -8.65 -21.81 -0.32
CA TYR A 183 -9.04 -22.81 0.68
C TYR A 183 -9.62 -24.10 0.09
N THR A 184 -9.75 -24.20 -1.24
CA THR A 184 -10.36 -25.37 -1.91
C THR A 184 -9.41 -25.96 -2.93
N LYS A 185 -9.70 -27.21 -3.32
CA LYS A 185 -9.00 -27.90 -4.40
C LYS A 185 -9.96 -28.18 -5.52
N LEU A 186 -9.56 -27.88 -6.76
CA LEU A 186 -10.30 -28.27 -7.93
C LEU A 186 -10.18 -29.79 -8.12
N LYS A 187 -11.33 -30.49 -8.28
CA LYS A 187 -11.38 -31.88 -8.66
C LYS A 187 -12.10 -32.02 -10.00
N THR A 188 -11.43 -32.56 -10.99
CA THR A 188 -12.04 -32.89 -12.28
C THR A 188 -12.51 -34.35 -12.25
N ILE A 189 -13.78 -34.60 -12.60
CA ILE A 189 -14.37 -35.93 -12.69
C ILE A 189 -14.89 -36.08 -14.13
N THR A 190 -14.36 -37.09 -14.82
CA THR A 190 -14.86 -37.51 -16.11
C THR A 190 -15.54 -38.86 -15.96
N SER A 191 -16.80 -38.98 -16.33
CA SER A 191 -17.54 -40.20 -16.22
C SER A 191 -18.28 -40.53 -17.50
N ARG A 192 -18.38 -41.81 -17.80
CA ARG A 192 -19.19 -42.32 -18.86
C ARG A 192 -20.14 -43.40 -18.30
N TRP A 193 -21.41 -43.24 -18.51
CA TRP A 193 -22.42 -44.23 -18.14
C TRP A 193 -22.82 -45.04 -19.35
N PRO A 194 -22.41 -46.30 -19.48
CA PRO A 194 -22.82 -47.13 -20.61
C PRO A 194 -24.32 -47.39 -20.55
N SER A 195 -25.01 -47.25 -21.69
CA SER A 195 -26.39 -47.61 -21.85
C SER A 195 -26.49 -49.08 -22.32
N GLY A 196 -27.11 -49.92 -21.51
CA GLY A 196 -27.34 -51.34 -21.80
C GLY A 196 -26.24 -52.31 -21.38
N LEU A 197 -26.47 -53.60 -21.58
CA LEU A 197 -25.57 -54.73 -21.21
C LEU A 197 -24.42 -54.94 -22.21
N ARG A 198 -23.80 -53.89 -22.73
CA ARG A 198 -22.62 -54.04 -23.60
C ARG A 198 -21.39 -54.34 -22.78
N SER A 199 -20.73 -55.44 -23.07
CA SER A 199 -19.56 -55.98 -22.36
C SER A 199 -18.22 -55.41 -22.83
N ASP A 200 -18.17 -54.66 -23.91
CA ASP A 200 -16.93 -54.18 -24.49
C ASP A 200 -16.62 -52.71 -24.11
N PRO A 201 -15.39 -52.43 -23.59
CA PRO A 201 -14.97 -51.06 -23.28
C PRO A 201 -14.62 -50.31 -24.57
N GLU A 202 -15.58 -49.62 -25.16
CA GLU A 202 -15.28 -48.60 -26.20
C GLU A 202 -14.76 -47.33 -25.56
N PHE A 203 -13.49 -47.10 -25.65
CA PHE A 203 -12.89 -45.81 -25.30
C PHE A 203 -12.70 -44.98 -26.56
N ILE A 204 -13.71 -44.16 -26.87
CA ILE A 204 -13.61 -43.19 -27.96
C ILE A 204 -13.39 -41.82 -27.34
N MET A 205 -12.20 -41.24 -27.55
CA MET A 205 -11.95 -39.85 -27.23
C MET A 205 -12.78 -38.93 -28.10
N PRO A 206 -13.57 -37.99 -27.55
CA PRO A 206 -14.25 -36.99 -28.33
C PRO A 206 -13.22 -36.12 -29.06
N THR A 207 -13.27 -36.12 -30.39
CA THR A 207 -12.51 -35.23 -31.23
C THR A 207 -13.38 -34.02 -31.58
N MET A 208 -12.86 -32.82 -31.40
CA MET A 208 -13.53 -31.63 -31.96
C MET A 208 -13.38 -31.68 -33.47
N LYS A 209 -14.55 -31.71 -34.18
CA LYS A 209 -14.64 -31.47 -35.62
C LYS A 209 -14.83 -29.99 -35.88
#